data_b2be3b894370a08f57de38724d7cadb3
#
_entry.id   b2be3b894370a08f57de38724d7cadb3
#
_cell.length_a   1.000
_cell.length_b   1.000
_cell.length_c   1.000
_cell.angle_alpha   90.00
_cell.angle_beta   90.00
_cell.angle_gamma   90.00
#
_symmetry.space_group_name_H-M   'P 1'
#
loop_
_entity.id
_entity.type
_entity.pdbx_description
1 polymer ?
#
loop_
_entity_poly.entity_id
_entity_poly.type
_entity_poly.pdbx_seq_one_letter_code
_entity_poly.pdbx_strand_id
1 'polypeptide(L)'
;MANNRKSWASFDEMRKAAEEGDAQAQSYLGVSLQNGQGVAQDYQEAVRWFRKAADQNDPVAQCYLGFCFLTGQGVPQEYGEAARWFRESAEQGDPAAQFNLGMLY
;
A
#
# COMPACT_ATOMS: atom_id res chain seq x y z
N MET A 1 -25.86 7.50 7.72
CA MET A 1 -24.99 8.09 6.82
C MET A 1 -24.00 7.19 6.18
N ALA A 2 -23.97 7.23 4.95
CA ALA A 2 -23.10 6.35 4.24
C ALA A 2 -21.65 6.79 4.42
N ASN A 3 -20.84 5.85 4.79
CA ASN A 3 -19.42 6.04 4.82
C ASN A 3 -18.87 5.19 3.70
N ASN A 4 -18.26 5.84 2.69
CA ASN A 4 -17.72 5.11 1.55
C ASN A 4 -16.48 4.29 1.90
N ARG A 5 -15.99 4.48 3.10
CA ARG A 5 -14.85 3.71 3.55
C ARG A 5 -15.30 2.36 4.02
N LYS A 6 -14.69 1.31 3.50
CA LYS A 6 -14.90 -0.01 4.03
C LYS A 6 -14.31 -0.10 5.43
N SER A 7 -14.96 -0.85 6.30
CA SER A 7 -14.44 -1.10 7.62
C SER A 7 -14.67 -2.56 7.96
N TRP A 8 -13.81 -3.07 8.83
CA TRP A 8 -13.86 -4.46 9.24
C TRP A 8 -13.88 -4.50 10.77
N ALA A 9 -14.72 -5.37 11.33
CA ALA A 9 -14.87 -5.47 12.76
C ALA A 9 -13.63 -6.07 13.42
N SER A 10 -12.81 -6.80 12.68
CA SER A 10 -11.64 -7.44 13.23
C SER A 10 -10.55 -7.59 12.18
N PHE A 11 -9.34 -7.86 12.65
CA PHE A 11 -8.22 -8.15 11.76
C PHE A 11 -8.54 -9.37 10.88
N ASP A 12 -9.17 -10.37 11.46
CA ASP A 12 -9.48 -11.59 10.70
C ASP A 12 -10.44 -11.31 9.55
N GLU A 13 -11.44 -10.45 9.76
CA GLU A 13 -12.36 -10.06 8.68
C GLU A 13 -11.63 -9.32 7.58
N MET A 14 -10.74 -8.40 7.96
CA MET A 14 -9.95 -7.65 6.99
C MET A 14 -9.05 -8.59 6.19
N ARG A 15 -8.37 -9.52 6.86
CA ARG A 15 -7.51 -10.47 6.20
C ARG A 15 -8.28 -11.33 5.22
N LYS A 16 -9.47 -11.78 5.61
CA LYS A 16 -10.31 -12.57 4.73
C LYS A 16 -10.71 -11.77 3.50
N ALA A 17 -11.11 -10.51 3.68
CA ALA A 17 -11.46 -9.65 2.56
C ALA A 17 -10.27 -9.47 1.61
N ALA A 18 -9.08 -9.30 2.16
CA ALA A 18 -7.86 -9.17 1.35
C ALA A 18 -7.60 -10.45 0.54
N GLU A 19 -7.77 -11.60 1.17
CA GLU A 19 -7.59 -12.88 0.50
C GLU A 19 -8.62 -13.10 -0.60
N GLU A 20 -9.79 -12.50 -0.46
CA GLU A 20 -10.85 -12.59 -1.46
C GLU A 20 -10.69 -11.56 -2.58
N GLY A 21 -9.64 -10.73 -2.53
CA GLY A 21 -9.30 -9.83 -3.62
C GLY A 21 -9.66 -8.38 -3.41
N ASP A 22 -10.15 -8.00 -2.23
CA ASP A 22 -10.51 -6.61 -1.96
C ASP A 22 -9.25 -5.75 -1.85
N ALA A 23 -9.08 -4.81 -2.78
CA ALA A 23 -7.85 -4.00 -2.85
C ALA A 23 -7.66 -3.14 -1.61
N GLN A 24 -8.73 -2.56 -1.08
CA GLN A 24 -8.63 -1.72 0.10
C GLN A 24 -8.20 -2.54 1.31
N ALA A 25 -8.75 -3.74 1.46
CA ALA A 25 -8.34 -4.65 2.52
C ALA A 25 -6.89 -5.08 2.36
N GLN A 26 -6.45 -5.32 1.12
CA GLN A 26 -5.06 -5.66 0.84
C GLN A 26 -4.12 -4.54 1.26
N SER A 27 -4.48 -3.29 0.97
CA SER A 27 -3.67 -2.14 1.40
C SER A 27 -3.58 -2.08 2.91
N TYR A 28 -4.70 -2.23 3.61
CA TYR A 28 -4.69 -2.19 5.07
C TYR A 28 -3.90 -3.35 5.67
N LEU A 29 -4.01 -4.53 5.09
CA LEU A 29 -3.22 -5.67 5.56
C LEU A 29 -1.74 -5.39 5.37
N GLY A 30 -1.37 -4.81 4.22
CA GLY A 30 0.02 -4.41 3.99
C GLY A 30 0.51 -3.44 5.06
N VAL A 31 -0.30 -2.43 5.39
CA VAL A 31 0.06 -1.46 6.43
C VAL A 31 0.21 -2.14 7.79
N SER A 32 -0.69 -3.06 8.11
CA SER A 32 -0.63 -3.79 9.37
C SER A 32 0.66 -4.60 9.47
N LEU A 33 1.04 -5.26 8.39
CA LEU A 33 2.28 -6.04 8.35
C LEU A 33 3.51 -5.14 8.40
N GLN A 34 3.45 -3.99 7.76
CA GLN A 34 4.55 -3.04 7.77
C GLN A 34 4.80 -2.50 9.18
N ASN A 35 3.74 -2.25 9.92
CA ASN A 35 3.80 -1.61 11.23
C ASN A 35 3.70 -2.58 12.41
N GLY A 36 3.41 -3.84 12.14
CA GLY A 36 3.26 -4.82 13.22
C GLY A 36 1.99 -4.60 14.04
N GLN A 37 0.91 -4.18 13.39
CA GLN A 37 -0.36 -3.90 14.06
C GLN A 37 -1.30 -5.09 13.95
N GLY A 38 -1.53 -5.79 15.06
CA GLY A 38 -2.38 -6.95 15.09
C GLY A 38 -1.78 -8.20 14.48
N VAL A 39 -0.54 -8.10 13.99
CA VAL A 39 0.19 -9.19 13.35
C VAL A 39 1.67 -8.86 13.46
N ALA A 40 2.52 -9.87 13.41
CA ALA A 40 3.97 -9.67 13.46
C ALA A 40 4.43 -8.87 12.24
N GLN A 41 5.32 -7.91 12.47
CA GLN A 41 5.85 -7.07 11.40
C GLN A 41 6.58 -7.93 10.37
N ASP A 42 6.29 -7.70 9.09
CA ASP A 42 6.90 -8.44 8.00
C ASP A 42 6.86 -7.56 6.75
N TYR A 43 8.00 -6.93 6.43
CA TYR A 43 8.08 -6.01 5.29
C TYR A 43 7.89 -6.74 3.96
N GLN A 44 8.43 -7.96 3.83
CA GLN A 44 8.32 -8.70 2.57
C GLN A 44 6.90 -9.09 2.28
N GLU A 45 6.17 -9.55 3.28
CA GLU A 45 4.77 -9.88 3.08
C GLU A 45 3.94 -8.62 2.84
N ALA A 46 4.27 -7.52 3.53
CA ALA A 46 3.59 -6.25 3.30
C ALA A 46 3.69 -5.84 1.83
N VAL A 47 4.89 -5.95 1.26
CA VAL A 47 5.10 -5.61 -0.15
C VAL A 47 4.23 -6.48 -1.06
N ARG A 48 4.11 -7.76 -0.76
CA ARG A 48 3.28 -8.64 -1.58
C ARG A 48 1.82 -8.17 -1.58
N TRP A 49 1.30 -7.77 -0.42
CA TRP A 49 -0.07 -7.28 -0.35
C TRP A 49 -0.23 -5.92 -1.03
N PHE A 50 0.74 -5.01 -0.82
CA PHE A 50 0.72 -3.73 -1.52
C PHE A 50 0.73 -3.93 -3.03
N ARG A 51 1.53 -4.89 -3.52
CA ARG A 51 1.60 -5.13 -4.96
C ARG A 51 0.28 -5.65 -5.50
N LYS A 52 -0.39 -6.56 -4.78
CA LYS A 52 -1.70 -7.04 -5.21
C LYS A 52 -2.71 -5.90 -5.34
N ALA A 53 -2.74 -5.02 -4.35
CA ALA A 53 -3.67 -3.88 -4.38
C ALA A 53 -3.25 -2.85 -5.43
N ALA A 54 -1.95 -2.59 -5.56
CA ALA A 54 -1.44 -1.64 -6.54
C ALA A 54 -1.75 -2.08 -7.96
N ASP A 55 -1.69 -3.38 -8.22
CA ASP A 55 -2.02 -3.92 -9.53
C ASP A 55 -3.52 -3.79 -9.84
N GLN A 56 -4.33 -3.59 -8.82
CA GLN A 56 -5.76 -3.27 -8.98
C GLN A 56 -5.98 -1.75 -9.05
N ASN A 57 -4.91 -0.99 -9.18
CA ASN A 57 -4.94 0.46 -9.34
C ASN A 57 -5.34 1.21 -8.06
N ASP A 58 -5.12 0.60 -6.90
CA ASP A 58 -5.40 1.27 -5.63
C ASP A 58 -4.29 2.32 -5.35
N PRO A 59 -4.62 3.62 -5.30
CA PRO A 59 -3.59 4.65 -5.13
C PRO A 59 -2.88 4.59 -3.79
N VAL A 60 -3.56 4.16 -2.73
CA VAL A 60 -2.92 4.04 -1.42
C VAL A 60 -1.82 2.99 -1.47
N ALA A 61 -2.14 1.82 -2.04
CA ALA A 61 -1.16 0.75 -2.17
C ALA A 61 0.00 1.15 -3.07
N GLN A 62 -0.29 1.87 -4.15
CA GLN A 62 0.76 2.34 -5.07
C GLN A 62 1.71 3.27 -4.34
N CYS A 63 1.18 4.17 -3.51
CA CYS A 63 2.02 5.08 -2.73
C CYS A 63 2.90 4.32 -1.74
N TYR A 64 2.32 3.37 -1.01
CA TYR A 64 3.09 2.57 -0.06
C TYR A 64 4.14 1.71 -0.76
N LEU A 65 3.79 1.15 -1.90
CA LEU A 65 4.75 0.36 -2.67
C LEU A 65 5.91 1.24 -3.14
N GLY A 66 5.61 2.45 -3.61
CA GLY A 66 6.64 3.40 -3.97
C GLY A 66 7.57 3.70 -2.79
N PHE A 67 6.99 3.86 -1.61
CA PHE A 67 7.78 4.10 -0.41
C PHE A 67 8.69 2.92 -0.07
N CYS A 68 8.20 1.70 -0.27
CA CYS A 68 9.01 0.50 -0.04
C CYS A 68 10.24 0.48 -0.96
N PHE A 69 10.06 0.82 -2.22
CA PHE A 69 11.20 0.90 -3.14
C PHE A 69 12.12 2.08 -2.81
N LEU A 70 11.56 3.17 -2.31
CA LEU A 70 12.36 4.34 -1.94
C LEU A 70 13.30 4.02 -0.78
N THR A 71 12.83 3.25 0.19
CA THR A 71 13.57 2.99 1.42
C THR A 71 14.21 1.62 1.49
N GLY A 72 13.87 0.73 0.55
CA GLY A 72 14.41 -0.63 0.59
C GLY A 72 13.75 -1.52 1.62
N GLN A 73 12.50 -1.24 1.98
CA GLN A 73 11.77 -2.08 2.93
C GLN A 73 11.08 -3.22 2.21
N GLY A 74 11.53 -4.44 2.43
CA GLY A 74 10.94 -5.63 1.84
C GLY A 74 11.29 -5.87 0.38
N VAL A 75 11.96 -4.92 -0.26
CA VAL A 75 12.45 -5.01 -1.64
C VAL A 75 13.76 -4.25 -1.71
N PRO A 76 14.63 -4.54 -2.70
CA PRO A 76 15.82 -3.72 -2.90
C PRO A 76 15.42 -2.28 -3.21
N GLN A 77 16.21 -1.34 -2.69
CA GLN A 77 15.96 0.08 -2.94
C GLN A 77 16.14 0.38 -4.43
N GLU A 78 15.13 1.01 -5.05
CA GLU A 78 15.17 1.37 -6.46
C GLU A 78 14.39 2.66 -6.66
N TYR A 79 15.11 3.76 -6.88
CA TYR A 79 14.46 5.07 -7.02
C TYR A 79 13.56 5.13 -8.26
N GLY A 80 13.95 4.46 -9.35
CA GLY A 80 13.14 4.44 -10.57
C GLY A 80 11.78 3.79 -10.35
N GLU A 81 11.77 2.65 -9.65
CA GLU A 81 10.51 1.99 -9.32
C GLU A 81 9.69 2.84 -8.36
N ALA A 82 10.35 3.46 -7.37
CA ALA A 82 9.64 4.34 -6.45
C ALA A 82 8.94 5.46 -7.21
N ALA A 83 9.66 6.13 -8.12
CA ALA A 83 9.09 7.22 -8.90
C ALA A 83 7.92 6.75 -9.76
N ARG A 84 8.02 5.56 -10.35
CA ARG A 84 6.95 5.02 -11.18
C ARG A 84 5.67 4.81 -10.37
N TRP A 85 5.79 4.19 -9.21
CA TRP A 85 4.61 3.95 -8.38
C TRP A 85 4.03 5.23 -7.80
N PHE A 86 4.89 6.16 -7.37
CA PHE A 86 4.41 7.46 -6.90
C PHE A 86 3.70 8.21 -8.01
N ARG A 87 4.20 8.14 -9.24
CA ARG A 87 3.56 8.81 -10.38
C ARG A 87 2.18 8.23 -10.62
N GLU A 88 2.04 6.90 -10.62
CA GLU A 88 0.75 6.27 -10.81
C GLU A 88 -0.26 6.70 -9.76
N SER A 89 0.18 6.73 -8.50
CA SER A 89 -0.68 7.13 -7.40
C SER A 89 -1.02 8.62 -7.49
N ALA A 90 -0.03 9.45 -7.81
CA ALA A 90 -0.20 10.90 -7.91
C ALA A 90 -1.17 11.28 -9.03
N GLU A 91 -1.17 10.53 -10.12
CA GLU A 91 -2.08 10.78 -11.24
C GLU A 91 -3.52 10.52 -10.85
N GLN A 92 -3.74 9.74 -9.80
CA GLN A 92 -5.08 9.52 -9.26
C GLN A 92 -5.44 10.55 -8.19
N GLY A 93 -4.55 11.51 -7.93
CA GLY A 93 -4.83 12.60 -7.01
C GLY A 93 -4.38 12.35 -5.58
N ASP A 94 -3.58 11.31 -5.31
CA ASP A 94 -3.12 11.04 -3.97
C ASP A 94 -2.09 12.09 -3.54
N PRO A 95 -2.39 12.92 -2.53
CA PRO A 95 -1.49 14.02 -2.15
C PRO A 95 -0.15 13.55 -1.57
N ALA A 96 -0.15 12.41 -0.87
CA ALA A 96 1.10 11.87 -0.32
C ALA A 96 2.04 11.46 -1.45
N ALA A 97 1.49 10.83 -2.50
CA ALA A 97 2.30 10.43 -3.64
C ALA A 97 2.81 11.63 -4.40
N GLN A 98 1.97 12.67 -4.54
CA GLN A 98 2.38 13.91 -5.21
C GLN A 98 3.55 14.57 -4.48
N PHE A 99 3.47 14.61 -3.16
CA PHE A 99 4.55 15.16 -2.34
C PHE A 99 5.83 14.35 -2.50
N ASN A 100 5.72 13.03 -2.39
CA ASN A 100 6.89 12.15 -2.47
C ASN A 100 7.52 12.19 -3.86
N LEU A 101 6.71 12.26 -4.90
CA LEU A 101 7.22 12.37 -6.26
C LEU A 101 8.01 13.66 -6.44
N GLY A 102 7.50 14.77 -5.89
CA GLY A 102 8.20 16.03 -5.94
C GLY A 102 9.55 15.99 -5.24
N MET A 103 9.66 15.23 -4.16
CA MET A 103 10.91 15.11 -3.43
C MET A 103 11.97 14.31 -4.20
N LEU A 104 11.54 13.44 -5.12
CA LEU A 104 12.48 12.66 -5.91
C LEU A 104 13.11 13.47 -7.05
N TYR A 105 12.48 14.56 -7.42
CA TYR A 105 13.00 15.46 -8.45
C TYR A 105 13.57 16.71 -7.81
#